data_7f49cc4f1c0522f903cc2ad5492b007b
#
_entry.id   7f49cc4f1c0522f903cc2ad5492b007b
#
_cell.length_a   1.000
_cell.length_b   1.000
_cell.length_c   1.000
_cell.angle_alpha   90.00
_cell.angle_beta   90.00
_cell.angle_gamma   90.00
#
_symmetry.space_group_name_H-M   'P 1'
#
loop_
_entity.id
_entity.type
_entity.pdbx_description
1 polymer ?
#
loop_
_entity_poly.entity_id
_entity_poly.type
_entity_poly.pdbx_seq_one_letter_code
_entity_poly.pdbx_strand_id
1 'polypeptide(L)'
;MQAKEAIVSRRSCRKYQEKDIPKEILDDIVLAGRSAPTGLNRQEIKFYVVANNVKKVKEIGLKVYENRVKAGKLGGWMEEAKKKLGISDPIFYEAPCIIALVGDKTPMGIQAYMTDAGIACQNIINMATSYGLGTVPIGIANFLNQEAVLEGIGADKDKEDLLLVISIGYPHENWKDFVKPKELTSFVKYV
;
A
#
# COMPACT_ATOMS: atom_id res chain seq x y z
N MET A 1 -4.59 14.72 14.90
CA MET A 1 -5.67 14.97 13.90
C MET A 1 -6.89 14.14 14.30
N GLN A 2 -8.09 14.68 14.17
CA GLN A 2 -9.33 13.92 14.44
C GLN A 2 -9.61 12.92 13.29
N ALA A 3 -10.30 11.81 13.60
CA ALA A 3 -10.60 10.74 12.62
C ALA A 3 -11.31 11.29 11.37
N LYS A 4 -12.31 12.14 11.51
CA LYS A 4 -13.04 12.77 10.39
C LYS A 4 -12.07 13.51 9.46
N GLU A 5 -11.18 14.29 10.02
CA GLU A 5 -10.20 15.07 9.27
C GLU A 5 -9.23 14.16 8.50
N ALA A 6 -8.69 13.12 9.14
CA ALA A 6 -7.81 12.14 8.50
C ALA A 6 -8.50 11.46 7.30
N ILE A 7 -9.75 11.02 7.49
CA ILE A 7 -10.52 10.34 6.44
C ILE A 7 -10.79 11.25 5.24
N VAL A 8 -11.22 12.50 5.50
CA VAL A 8 -11.65 13.42 4.43
C VAL A 8 -10.47 14.06 3.71
N SER A 9 -9.37 14.37 4.42
CA SER A 9 -8.20 15.03 3.84
C SER A 9 -7.26 14.09 3.08
N ARG A 10 -7.28 12.79 3.40
CA ARG A 10 -6.37 11.81 2.80
C ARG A 10 -6.44 11.79 1.26
N ARG A 11 -5.27 11.81 0.65
CA ARG A 11 -5.08 11.60 -0.79
C ARG A 11 -3.96 10.59 -1.02
N SER A 12 -3.92 9.96 -2.20
CA SER A 12 -2.84 9.06 -2.59
C SER A 12 -1.54 9.83 -2.81
N CYS A 13 -0.57 9.64 -1.92
CA CYS A 13 0.76 10.22 -2.01
C CYS A 13 1.67 9.29 -2.84
N ARG A 14 2.38 9.85 -3.83
CA ARG A 14 3.27 9.11 -4.74
C ARG A 14 4.64 9.77 -4.84
N LYS A 15 4.95 10.67 -3.93
CA LYS A 15 6.28 11.29 -3.82
C LYS A 15 6.61 11.52 -2.36
N TYR A 16 7.71 10.98 -1.91
CA TYR A 16 8.10 10.93 -0.51
C TYR A 16 9.43 11.63 -0.28
N GLN A 17 9.65 12.04 0.97
CA GLN A 17 10.94 12.49 1.46
C GLN A 17 11.81 11.29 1.82
N GLU A 18 13.11 11.43 1.72
CA GLU A 18 14.10 10.50 2.30
C GLU A 18 14.20 10.73 3.81
N LYS A 19 13.16 10.30 4.52
CA LYS A 19 13.05 10.48 5.96
C LYS A 19 12.47 9.25 6.61
N ASP A 20 13.15 8.75 7.62
CA ASP A 20 12.72 7.59 8.40
C ASP A 20 11.46 7.88 9.20
N ILE A 21 10.61 6.87 9.31
CA ILE A 21 9.42 6.89 10.16
C ILE A 21 9.81 6.32 11.52
N PRO A 22 9.60 7.05 12.64
CA PRO A 22 9.85 6.54 13.98
C PRO A 22 9.13 5.22 14.23
N LYS A 23 9.80 4.32 14.96
CA LYS A 23 9.26 2.98 15.22
C LYS A 23 7.91 3.04 15.94
N GLU A 24 7.76 3.94 16.88
CA GLU A 24 6.52 4.12 17.65
C GLU A 24 5.33 4.46 16.74
N ILE A 25 5.55 5.30 15.72
CA ILE A 25 4.53 5.65 14.72
C ILE A 25 4.20 4.43 13.85
N LEU A 26 5.21 3.64 13.46
CA LEU A 26 4.98 2.41 12.70
C LEU A 26 4.20 1.38 13.52
N ASP A 27 4.52 1.23 14.81
CA ASP A 27 3.83 0.34 15.73
C ASP A 27 2.33 0.72 15.86
N ASP A 28 2.02 2.02 16.00
CA ASP A 28 0.64 2.52 16.04
C ASP A 28 -0.11 2.27 14.72
N ILE A 29 0.56 2.45 13.59
CA ILE A 29 -0.02 2.19 12.27
C ILE A 29 -0.34 0.71 12.10
N VAL A 30 0.57 -0.18 12.50
CA VAL A 30 0.36 -1.63 12.45
C VAL A 30 -0.74 -2.05 13.43
N LEU A 31 -0.76 -1.47 14.64
CA LEU A 31 -1.81 -1.71 15.64
C LEU A 31 -3.19 -1.32 15.08
N ALA A 32 -3.31 -0.17 14.41
CA ALA A 32 -4.56 0.24 13.77
C ALA A 32 -5.04 -0.78 12.72
N GLY A 33 -4.12 -1.28 11.88
CA GLY A 33 -4.44 -2.34 10.92
C GLY A 33 -4.91 -3.63 11.59
N ARG A 34 -4.22 -4.08 12.62
CA ARG A 34 -4.54 -5.29 13.41
C ARG A 34 -5.84 -5.17 14.19
N SER A 35 -6.27 -3.95 14.50
CA SER A 35 -7.55 -3.67 15.19
C SER A 35 -8.75 -3.68 14.25
N ALA A 36 -8.56 -3.95 12.96
CA ALA A 36 -9.65 -4.09 12.01
C ALA A 36 -10.54 -5.30 12.37
N PRO A 37 -11.87 -5.20 12.25
CA PRO A 37 -12.74 -6.36 12.36
C PRO A 37 -12.44 -7.34 11.22
N THR A 38 -12.58 -8.63 11.52
CA THR A 38 -12.43 -9.72 10.56
C THR A 38 -13.63 -10.66 10.60
N GLY A 39 -13.91 -11.34 9.49
CA GLY A 39 -14.98 -12.32 9.42
C GLY A 39 -14.83 -13.37 10.55
N LEU A 40 -15.87 -13.54 11.37
CA LEU A 40 -15.87 -14.44 12.53
C LEU A 40 -14.71 -14.20 13.52
N ASN A 41 -14.14 -13.01 13.55
CA ASN A 41 -12.98 -12.65 14.36
C ASN A 41 -11.76 -13.57 14.16
N ARG A 42 -11.52 -14.03 12.92
CA ARG A 42 -10.46 -14.99 12.60
C ARG A 42 -9.05 -14.42 12.74
N GLN A 43 -8.88 -13.10 12.52
CA GLN A 43 -7.61 -12.38 12.69
C GLN A 43 -6.44 -13.01 11.89
N GLU A 44 -6.71 -13.47 10.67
CA GLU A 44 -5.78 -14.28 9.84
C GLU A 44 -4.87 -13.44 8.94
N ILE A 45 -5.06 -12.11 8.91
CA ILE A 45 -4.20 -11.25 8.09
C ILE A 45 -2.83 -11.08 8.74
N LYS A 46 -1.79 -11.38 7.98
CA LYS A 46 -0.39 -11.16 8.34
C LYS A 46 0.08 -9.81 7.81
N PHE A 47 0.88 -9.12 8.59
CA PHE A 47 1.42 -7.79 8.26
C PHE A 47 2.93 -7.91 8.12
N TYR A 48 3.43 -7.78 6.90
CA TYR A 48 4.86 -7.73 6.60
C TYR A 48 5.27 -6.27 6.40
N VAL A 49 6.19 -5.80 7.22
CA VAL A 49 6.62 -4.39 7.22
C VAL A 49 8.08 -4.30 6.77
N VAL A 50 8.30 -3.63 5.63
CA VAL A 50 9.64 -3.22 5.21
C VAL A 50 9.77 -1.75 5.57
N ALA A 51 10.41 -1.46 6.70
CA ALA A 51 10.47 -0.14 7.28
C ALA A 51 11.84 0.51 7.08
N ASN A 52 11.84 1.80 6.77
CA ASN A 52 13.03 2.65 6.69
C ASN A 52 14.14 2.05 5.80
N ASN A 53 13.71 1.40 4.71
CA ASN A 53 14.62 0.74 3.79
C ASN A 53 14.19 1.00 2.33
N VAL A 54 14.38 2.25 1.91
CA VAL A 54 14.07 2.70 0.54
C VAL A 54 14.72 1.79 -0.51
N LYS A 55 15.97 1.36 -0.28
CA LYS A 55 16.70 0.47 -1.19
C LYS A 55 15.96 -0.85 -1.39
N LYS A 56 15.57 -1.51 -0.29
CA LYS A 56 14.84 -2.78 -0.33
C LYS A 56 13.47 -2.64 -0.98
N VAL A 57 12.71 -1.58 -0.63
CA VAL A 57 11.41 -1.27 -1.23
C VAL A 57 11.54 -1.09 -2.73
N LYS A 58 12.53 -0.30 -3.15
CA LYS A 58 12.83 -0.05 -4.57
C LYS A 58 13.23 -1.32 -5.32
N GLU A 59 14.07 -2.18 -4.75
CA GLU A 59 14.46 -3.47 -5.34
C GLU A 59 13.23 -4.34 -5.62
N ILE A 60 12.30 -4.44 -4.67
CA ILE A 60 11.04 -5.19 -4.83
C ILE A 60 10.20 -4.56 -5.94
N GLY A 61 10.02 -3.24 -5.92
CA GLY A 61 9.23 -2.51 -6.91
C GLY A 61 9.77 -2.65 -8.33
N LEU A 62 11.10 -2.54 -8.50
CA LEU A 62 11.76 -2.73 -9.79
C LEU A 62 11.59 -4.16 -10.31
N LYS A 63 11.70 -5.19 -9.45
CA LYS A 63 11.47 -6.58 -9.87
C LYS A 63 10.02 -6.79 -10.36
N VAL A 64 9.03 -6.22 -9.67
CA VAL A 64 7.62 -6.22 -10.13
C VAL A 64 7.49 -5.51 -11.48
N TYR A 65 8.09 -4.34 -11.62
CA TYR A 65 8.07 -3.56 -12.86
C TYR A 65 8.69 -4.32 -14.04
N GLU A 66 9.90 -4.89 -13.87
CA GLU A 66 10.60 -5.65 -14.92
C GLU A 66 9.81 -6.89 -15.37
N ASN A 67 9.21 -7.63 -14.42
CA ASN A 67 8.37 -8.78 -14.75
C ASN A 67 7.15 -8.38 -15.58
N ARG A 68 6.58 -7.19 -15.35
CA ARG A 68 5.49 -6.65 -16.17
C ARG A 68 5.94 -6.26 -17.57
N VAL A 69 7.11 -5.65 -17.69
CA VAL A 69 7.72 -5.34 -18.99
C VAL A 69 7.88 -6.63 -19.80
N LYS A 70 8.50 -7.67 -19.22
CA LYS A 70 8.71 -8.97 -19.85
C LYS A 70 7.40 -9.65 -20.26
N ALA A 71 6.35 -9.49 -19.46
CA ALA A 71 5.02 -10.05 -19.76
C ALA A 71 4.21 -9.24 -20.79
N GLY A 72 4.76 -8.15 -21.35
CA GLY A 72 4.02 -7.27 -22.25
C GLY A 72 2.83 -6.53 -21.60
N LYS A 73 2.80 -6.46 -20.27
CA LYS A 73 1.73 -5.85 -19.48
C LYS A 73 2.09 -4.47 -18.94
N LEU A 74 3.00 -3.79 -19.59
CA LEU A 74 3.41 -2.44 -19.23
C LEU A 74 2.30 -1.45 -19.63
N GLY A 75 1.65 -0.85 -18.67
CA GLY A 75 0.75 0.30 -18.93
C GLY A 75 1.59 1.56 -19.15
N GLY A 76 1.31 2.34 -20.19
CA GLY A 76 2.02 3.59 -20.50
C GLY A 76 2.08 4.57 -19.32
N TRP A 77 1.09 4.50 -18.40
CA TRP A 77 1.06 5.30 -17.18
C TRP A 77 2.26 5.07 -16.24
N MET A 78 2.92 3.89 -16.28
CA MET A 78 4.11 3.62 -15.44
C MET A 78 5.32 4.40 -15.94
N GLU A 79 5.52 4.46 -17.25
CA GLU A 79 6.58 5.26 -17.83
C GLU A 79 6.32 6.75 -17.63
N GLU A 80 5.08 7.17 -17.80
CA GLU A 80 4.66 8.54 -17.51
C GLU A 80 4.90 8.91 -16.05
N ALA A 81 4.57 8.01 -15.12
CA ALA A 81 4.80 8.21 -13.69
C ALA A 81 6.30 8.34 -13.37
N LYS A 82 7.16 7.46 -13.92
CA LYS A 82 8.61 7.55 -13.76
C LYS A 82 9.13 8.92 -14.21
N LYS A 83 8.75 9.33 -15.42
CA LYS A 83 9.18 10.61 -15.99
C LYS A 83 8.68 11.81 -15.20
N LYS A 84 7.39 11.82 -14.84
CA LYS A 84 6.75 12.93 -14.15
C LYS A 84 7.24 13.10 -12.72
N LEU A 85 7.45 12.00 -12.00
CA LEU A 85 7.87 11.99 -10.60
C LEU A 85 9.40 12.03 -10.42
N GLY A 86 10.16 11.72 -11.49
CA GLY A 86 11.62 11.63 -11.44
C GLY A 86 12.11 10.42 -10.63
N ILE A 87 11.36 9.30 -10.68
CA ILE A 87 11.64 8.07 -9.93
C ILE A 87 11.95 6.90 -10.86
N SER A 88 12.62 5.87 -10.37
CA SER A 88 12.88 4.64 -11.12
C SER A 88 11.89 3.52 -10.78
N ASP A 89 11.33 3.48 -9.57
CA ASP A 89 10.30 2.53 -9.16
C ASP A 89 8.89 3.15 -9.25
N PRO A 90 8.10 2.82 -10.28
CA PRO A 90 6.74 3.32 -10.43
C PRO A 90 5.68 2.46 -9.68
N ILE A 91 6.10 1.42 -8.96
CA ILE A 91 5.21 0.52 -8.23
C ILE A 91 5.00 1.02 -6.80
N PHE A 92 6.06 1.16 -6.03
CA PHE A 92 6.00 1.63 -4.63
C PHE A 92 6.46 3.07 -4.46
N TYR A 93 6.81 3.74 -5.57
CA TYR A 93 7.15 5.18 -5.61
C TYR A 93 8.34 5.55 -4.72
N GLU A 94 9.31 4.63 -4.59
CA GLU A 94 10.50 4.81 -3.74
C GLU A 94 10.15 5.22 -2.30
N ALA A 95 9.03 4.70 -1.77
CA ALA A 95 8.60 4.98 -0.41
C ALA A 95 9.60 4.42 0.62
N PRO A 96 9.82 5.09 1.77
CA PRO A 96 10.70 4.58 2.82
C PRO A 96 10.14 3.34 3.53
N CYS A 97 8.84 3.12 3.46
CA CYS A 97 8.17 1.99 4.07
C CYS A 97 7.07 1.43 3.18
N ILE A 98 6.95 0.11 3.18
CA ILE A 98 5.75 -0.60 2.70
C ILE A 98 5.21 -1.53 3.79
N ILE A 99 3.89 -1.65 3.85
CA ILE A 99 3.20 -2.69 4.61
C ILE A 99 2.46 -3.57 3.62
N ALA A 100 2.82 -4.85 3.58
CA ALA A 100 2.11 -5.85 2.80
C ALA A 100 1.15 -6.63 3.70
N LEU A 101 -0.11 -6.74 3.26
CA LEU A 101 -1.14 -7.57 3.87
C LEU A 101 -1.16 -8.90 3.14
N VAL A 102 -1.05 -9.98 3.88
CA VAL A 102 -0.89 -11.33 3.36
C VAL A 102 -1.85 -12.27 4.09
N GLY A 103 -2.41 -13.24 3.38
CA GLY A 103 -3.24 -14.30 3.95
C GLY A 103 -2.71 -15.67 3.56
N ASP A 104 -3.06 -16.71 4.33
CA ASP A 104 -2.75 -18.08 3.93
C ASP A 104 -3.56 -18.49 2.69
N LYS A 105 -2.98 -19.32 1.82
CA LYS A 105 -3.72 -19.88 0.69
C LYS A 105 -4.88 -20.75 1.18
N THR A 106 -6.06 -20.52 0.62
CA THR A 106 -7.27 -21.29 0.94
C THR A 106 -7.95 -21.75 -0.35
N PRO A 107 -8.86 -22.75 -0.28
CA PRO A 107 -9.68 -23.14 -1.44
C PRO A 107 -10.53 -22.00 -2.01
N MET A 108 -10.86 -20.99 -1.20
CA MET A 108 -11.59 -19.80 -1.62
C MET A 108 -10.67 -18.74 -2.28
N GLY A 109 -9.35 -18.95 -2.23
CA GLY A 109 -8.36 -17.99 -2.70
C GLY A 109 -8.37 -16.67 -1.91
N ILE A 110 -7.81 -15.62 -2.51
CA ILE A 110 -7.68 -14.30 -1.88
C ILE A 110 -9.02 -13.65 -1.51
N GLN A 111 -10.12 -14.08 -2.14
CA GLN A 111 -11.45 -13.53 -1.87
C GLN A 111 -11.89 -13.74 -0.42
N ALA A 112 -11.40 -14.79 0.26
CA ALA A 112 -11.66 -15.04 1.67
C ALA A 112 -11.24 -13.88 2.59
N TYR A 113 -10.25 -13.09 2.14
CA TYR A 113 -9.61 -12.05 2.95
C TYR A 113 -9.76 -10.63 2.42
N MET A 114 -10.24 -10.45 1.18
CA MET A 114 -10.21 -9.14 0.52
C MET A 114 -10.99 -8.05 1.27
N THR A 115 -12.13 -8.40 1.87
CA THR A 115 -12.91 -7.46 2.68
C THR A 115 -12.14 -7.06 3.93
N ASP A 116 -11.60 -8.04 4.66
CA ASP A 116 -10.86 -7.83 5.90
C ASP A 116 -9.58 -7.02 5.63
N ALA A 117 -8.87 -7.35 4.54
CA ALA A 117 -7.68 -6.61 4.10
C ALA A 117 -8.00 -5.16 3.71
N GLY A 118 -9.15 -4.92 3.07
CA GLY A 118 -9.62 -3.57 2.74
C GLY A 118 -9.90 -2.73 3.99
N ILE A 119 -10.52 -3.33 5.02
CA ILE A 119 -10.79 -2.66 6.28
C ILE A 119 -9.48 -2.37 7.03
N ALA A 120 -8.58 -3.35 7.13
CA ALA A 120 -7.26 -3.18 7.74
C ALA A 120 -6.44 -2.08 7.02
N CYS A 121 -6.44 -2.09 5.68
CA CYS A 121 -5.81 -1.06 4.87
C CYS A 121 -6.36 0.33 5.20
N GLN A 122 -7.69 0.48 5.30
CA GLN A 122 -8.30 1.78 5.61
C GLN A 122 -7.88 2.28 7.00
N ASN A 123 -7.78 1.40 8.00
CA ASN A 123 -7.30 1.78 9.33
C ASN A 123 -5.83 2.24 9.27
N ILE A 124 -4.95 1.48 8.59
CA ILE A 124 -3.54 1.83 8.38
C ILE A 124 -3.40 3.22 7.78
N ILE A 125 -4.09 3.49 6.66
CA ILE A 125 -3.94 4.76 5.95
C ILE A 125 -4.53 5.95 6.72
N ASN A 126 -5.59 5.74 7.51
CA ASN A 126 -6.14 6.78 8.38
C ASN A 126 -5.19 7.11 9.54
N MET A 127 -4.63 6.09 10.18
CA MET A 127 -3.65 6.28 11.25
C MET A 127 -2.39 6.97 10.72
N ALA A 128 -1.83 6.53 9.60
CA ALA A 128 -0.69 7.18 8.97
C ALA A 128 -0.98 8.66 8.64
N THR A 129 -2.18 8.95 8.10
CA THR A 129 -2.61 10.33 7.80
C THR A 129 -2.69 11.19 9.06
N SER A 130 -3.12 10.64 10.19
CA SER A 130 -3.21 11.38 11.46
C SER A 130 -1.84 11.82 11.98
N TYR A 131 -0.78 11.09 11.62
CA TYR A 131 0.62 11.43 11.87
C TYR A 131 1.26 12.33 10.79
N GLY A 132 0.47 12.79 9.81
CA GLY A 132 0.99 13.62 8.71
C GLY A 132 1.75 12.82 7.64
N LEU A 133 1.66 11.48 7.66
CA LEU A 133 2.27 10.64 6.64
C LEU A 133 1.38 10.54 5.39
N GLY A 134 2.02 10.45 4.24
CA GLY A 134 1.38 10.14 2.97
C GLY A 134 1.33 8.64 2.74
N THR A 135 0.23 8.19 2.11
CA THR A 135 0.03 6.77 1.80
C THR A 135 -0.54 6.58 0.40
N VAL A 136 -0.26 5.42 -0.19
CA VAL A 136 -0.98 4.93 -1.36
C VAL A 136 -1.14 3.41 -1.30
N PRO A 137 -2.38 2.88 -1.34
CA PRO A 137 -2.62 1.46 -1.52
C PRO A 137 -2.31 1.04 -2.97
N ILE A 138 -1.58 -0.07 -3.11
CA ILE A 138 -1.05 -0.59 -4.37
C ILE A 138 -1.76 -1.91 -4.70
N GLY A 139 -2.94 -1.84 -5.31
CA GLY A 139 -3.69 -3.03 -5.71
C GLY A 139 -3.03 -3.80 -6.87
N ILE A 140 -2.27 -3.12 -7.73
CA ILE A 140 -1.65 -3.73 -8.90
C ILE A 140 -0.60 -4.80 -8.54
N ALA A 141 -0.01 -4.73 -7.35
CA ALA A 141 0.96 -5.72 -6.88
C ALA A 141 0.34 -7.13 -6.77
N ASN A 142 -0.99 -7.22 -6.44
CA ASN A 142 -1.70 -8.49 -6.30
C ASN A 142 -1.96 -9.18 -7.63
N PHE A 143 -2.34 -8.39 -8.65
CA PHE A 143 -2.89 -8.97 -9.88
C PHE A 143 -1.83 -9.50 -10.85
N LEU A 144 -0.57 -9.14 -10.69
CA LEU A 144 0.36 -9.30 -11.80
C LEU A 144 1.77 -9.79 -11.43
N ASN A 145 2.13 -9.86 -10.15
CA ASN A 145 3.45 -10.33 -9.72
C ASN A 145 3.55 -10.50 -8.19
N GLN A 146 2.53 -11.10 -7.58
CA GLN A 146 2.56 -11.35 -6.14
C GLN A 146 3.83 -12.08 -5.69
N GLU A 147 4.34 -13.03 -6.49
CA GLU A 147 5.56 -13.78 -6.15
C GLU A 147 6.77 -12.87 -5.90
N ALA A 148 7.00 -11.88 -6.76
CA ALA A 148 8.13 -10.96 -6.59
C ALA A 148 8.03 -10.14 -5.30
N VAL A 149 6.80 -9.80 -4.88
CA VAL A 149 6.56 -9.10 -3.62
C VAL A 149 6.75 -10.06 -2.44
N LEU A 150 6.10 -11.25 -2.47
CA LEU A 150 6.19 -12.25 -1.41
C LEU A 150 7.65 -12.64 -1.14
N GLU A 151 8.42 -12.98 -2.19
CA GLU A 151 9.86 -13.26 -2.07
C GLU A 151 10.62 -12.07 -1.47
N GLY A 152 10.32 -10.87 -1.96
CA GLY A 152 10.99 -9.65 -1.51
C GLY A 152 10.75 -9.31 -0.04
N ILE A 153 9.58 -9.60 0.50
CA ILE A 153 9.24 -9.38 1.91
C ILE A 153 9.56 -10.59 2.81
N GLY A 154 10.00 -11.73 2.22
CA GLY A 154 10.32 -12.95 2.97
C GLY A 154 9.10 -13.79 3.34
N ALA A 155 7.98 -13.64 2.63
CA ALA A 155 6.79 -14.48 2.78
C ALA A 155 6.91 -15.78 1.96
N ASP A 156 6.16 -16.80 2.35
CA ASP A 156 6.14 -18.11 1.68
C ASP A 156 5.15 -18.09 0.50
N LYS A 157 5.67 -17.86 -0.71
CA LYS A 157 4.86 -17.79 -1.93
C LYS A 157 4.07 -19.05 -2.25
N ASP A 158 4.44 -20.21 -1.69
CA ASP A 158 3.75 -21.48 -1.92
C ASP A 158 2.56 -21.66 -0.98
N LYS A 159 2.58 -21.00 0.18
CA LYS A 159 1.55 -21.07 1.23
C LYS A 159 0.74 -19.80 1.42
N GLU A 160 1.23 -18.69 0.93
CA GLU A 160 0.66 -17.37 1.20
C GLU A 160 0.26 -16.63 -0.09
N ASP A 161 -0.78 -15.82 0.00
CA ASP A 161 -1.27 -14.92 -1.03
C ASP A 161 -1.11 -13.47 -0.62
N LEU A 162 -0.61 -12.65 -1.53
CA LEU A 162 -0.55 -11.20 -1.32
C LEU A 162 -1.95 -10.61 -1.48
N LEU A 163 -2.42 -9.90 -0.48
CA LEU A 163 -3.74 -9.25 -0.49
C LEU A 163 -3.65 -7.79 -0.93
N LEU A 164 -2.73 -7.02 -0.37
CA LEU A 164 -2.55 -5.61 -0.66
C LEU A 164 -1.18 -5.14 -0.19
N VAL A 165 -0.62 -4.11 -0.85
CA VAL A 165 0.56 -3.40 -0.36
C VAL A 165 0.22 -1.93 -0.17
N ILE A 166 0.74 -1.30 0.88
CA ILE A 166 0.57 0.12 1.16
C ILE A 166 1.95 0.76 1.23
N SER A 167 2.22 1.74 0.37
CA SER A 167 3.41 2.59 0.48
C SER A 167 3.14 3.71 1.46
N ILE A 168 4.13 4.01 2.33
CA ILE A 168 4.01 4.96 3.45
C ILE A 168 5.31 5.77 3.57
N GLY A 169 5.19 7.08 3.81
CA GLY A 169 6.33 7.97 4.04
C GLY A 169 5.88 9.40 4.30
N TYR A 170 6.83 10.24 4.71
CA TYR A 170 6.56 11.68 4.76
C TYR A 170 6.38 12.23 3.36
N PRO A 171 5.28 12.95 3.08
CA PRO A 171 5.04 13.53 1.77
C PRO A 171 6.16 14.52 1.40
N HIS A 172 6.63 14.47 0.15
CA HIS A 172 7.51 15.51 -0.39
C HIS A 172 6.75 16.85 -0.46
N GLU A 173 7.42 17.99 -0.34
CA GLU A 173 6.78 19.31 -0.30
C GLU A 173 5.82 19.58 -1.46
N ASN A 174 6.17 19.13 -2.67
CA ASN A 174 5.35 19.29 -3.88
C ASN A 174 4.50 18.06 -4.23
N TRP A 175 4.24 17.15 -3.30
CA TRP A 175 3.48 15.92 -3.59
C TRP A 175 2.05 16.20 -4.09
N LYS A 176 1.45 17.32 -3.70
CA LYS A 176 0.09 17.71 -4.10
C LYS A 176 -0.03 18.01 -5.59
N ASP A 177 1.06 18.39 -6.27
CA ASP A 177 1.09 18.64 -7.71
C ASP A 177 0.78 17.37 -8.53
N PHE A 178 0.89 16.20 -7.88
CA PHE A 178 0.64 14.89 -8.48
C PHE A 178 -0.70 14.27 -8.04
N VAL A 179 -1.53 15.02 -7.31
CA VAL A 179 -2.81 14.54 -6.79
C VAL A 179 -3.96 15.07 -7.64
N LYS A 180 -4.83 14.15 -8.09
CA LYS A 180 -6.07 14.54 -8.75
C LYS A 180 -7.08 15.05 -7.72
N PRO A 181 -7.88 16.09 -8.02
CA PRO A 181 -9.03 16.47 -7.19
C PRO A 181 -9.94 15.26 -6.94
N LYS A 182 -10.51 15.18 -5.75
CA LYS A 182 -11.48 14.15 -5.41
C LYS A 182 -12.88 14.76 -5.45
N GLU A 183 -13.62 14.40 -6.47
CA GLU A 183 -15.04 14.70 -6.58
C GLU A 183 -15.84 13.53 -6.00
N LEU A 184 -16.80 13.81 -5.13
CA LEU A 184 -17.68 12.80 -4.53
C LEU A 184 -18.90 12.64 -5.44
N THR A 185 -18.79 11.71 -6.39
CA THR A 185 -19.85 11.46 -7.41
C THR A 185 -20.71 10.24 -7.06
N SER A 186 -20.46 9.59 -5.91
CA SER A 186 -21.22 8.41 -5.48
C SER A 186 -22.68 8.78 -5.21
N PHE A 187 -23.60 7.95 -5.72
CA PHE A 187 -25.01 8.08 -5.43
C PHE A 187 -25.30 7.71 -3.96
N VAL A 188 -26.09 8.55 -3.29
CA VAL A 188 -26.58 8.30 -1.92
C VAL A 188 -28.10 8.47 -1.93
N LYS A 189 -28.83 7.50 -1.40
CA LYS A 189 -30.28 7.55 -1.19
C LYS A 189 -30.59 7.27 0.27
N TYR A 190 -31.32 8.17 0.88
CA TYR A 190 -31.93 7.95 2.20
C TYR A 190 -33.32 7.36 2.00
N VAL A 191 -33.65 6.25 2.67
CA VAL A 191 -34.94 5.53 2.57
C VAL A 191 -35.56 5.33 3.94
#